data_98fbc786c85b192be824af587ae58168
#
_entry.id   98fbc786c85b192be824af587ae58168
#
_cell.length_a   1.000
_cell.length_b   1.000
_cell.length_c   1.000
_cell.angle_alpha   90.00
_cell.angle_beta   90.00
_cell.angle_gamma   90.00
#
_symmetry.space_group_name_H-M   'P 1'
#
loop_
_entity.id
_entity.type
_entity.pdbx_description
1 polymer ?
#
loop_
_entity_poly.entity_id
_entity_poly.type
_entity_poly.pdbx_seq_one_letter_code
_entity_poly.pdbx_strand_id
1 'polypeptide(L)'
;MNSQLQLRKYIDWLVCRLNRVCDRHVYAKLNAKQAKISTPLGASFLIAKKTIFKLTQIVVSLGLLAWVLSLAGVFDEQGRADFIALLSNANGLFLALSIGIGVVVNMSSALKWYMLVLAKNLQVGYWRVFSYYLIGQFYNIFLPTSVGGDVVRSYQLGEYTKDHAASLASVFVERYTGILTLLVFAAFAAGLQLTVFNVDFVLLSLVFFALVLGVIAWSVLDPRPYALVKRLIQSRTAKLDGILSKLDRLINSVNDYRNTPSALVYAFVNSGVFYFLAALNIYLS
;
A
#
# COMPACT_ATOMS: atom_id res chain seq x y z
N MET A 1 -14.94 -22.91 10.40
CA MET A 1 -14.24 -21.85 11.16
C MET A 1 -14.02 -22.20 12.64
N ASN A 2 -14.67 -23.26 13.16
CA ASN A 2 -14.53 -23.68 14.58
C ASN A 2 -13.39 -24.69 14.87
N SER A 3 -12.93 -25.45 13.90
CA SER A 3 -11.90 -26.48 14.08
C SER A 3 -10.50 -25.95 14.33
N GLN A 4 -10.11 -24.87 13.66
CA GLN A 4 -8.80 -24.23 13.81
C GLN A 4 -8.62 -23.56 15.18
N LEU A 5 -9.70 -23.00 15.74
CA LEU A 5 -9.68 -22.39 17.08
C LEU A 5 -9.61 -23.44 18.19
N GLN A 6 -10.22 -24.60 17.99
CA GLN A 6 -10.15 -25.73 18.94
C GLN A 6 -8.75 -26.37 18.93
N LEU A 7 -8.14 -26.52 17.75
CA LEU A 7 -6.79 -27.07 17.60
C LEU A 7 -5.73 -26.19 18.28
N ARG A 8 -5.85 -24.88 18.11
CA ARG A 8 -4.95 -23.91 18.74
C ARG A 8 -5.07 -23.91 20.26
N LYS A 9 -6.29 -24.04 20.79
CA LYS A 9 -6.52 -24.20 22.24
C LYS A 9 -5.91 -25.48 22.79
N TYR A 10 -5.97 -26.57 22.03
CA TYR A 10 -5.40 -27.85 22.44
C TYR A 10 -3.87 -27.79 22.44
N ILE A 11 -3.26 -27.14 21.46
CA ILE A 11 -1.81 -26.95 21.37
C ILE A 11 -1.32 -26.05 22.50
N ASP A 12 -1.98 -24.93 22.79
CA ASP A 12 -1.61 -24.01 23.88
C ASP A 12 -1.75 -24.69 25.25
N TRP A 13 -2.79 -25.53 25.44
CA TRP A 13 -2.97 -26.33 26.65
C TRP A 13 -1.86 -27.41 26.79
N LEU A 14 -1.49 -28.07 25.68
CA LEU A 14 -0.45 -29.11 25.65
C LEU A 14 0.94 -28.54 25.90
N VAL A 15 1.24 -27.37 25.34
CA VAL A 15 2.50 -26.62 25.58
C VAL A 15 2.59 -26.18 27.05
N CYS A 16 1.48 -25.76 27.65
CA CYS A 16 1.43 -25.35 29.05
C CYS A 16 1.60 -26.56 30.00
N ARG A 17 1.12 -27.75 29.62
CA ARG A 17 1.25 -28.98 30.40
C ARG A 17 2.63 -29.60 30.30
N LEU A 18 3.33 -29.41 29.18
CA LEU A 18 4.68 -29.90 28.95
C LEU A 18 5.76 -29.00 29.59
N ASN A 19 5.52 -27.72 29.68
CA ASN A 19 6.44 -26.77 30.29
C ASN A 19 5.96 -26.44 31.71
N ARG A 20 6.44 -27.12 32.73
CA ARG A 20 6.07 -26.98 34.16
C ARG A 20 6.22 -25.55 34.77
N VAL A 21 6.30 -24.52 33.95
CA VAL A 21 6.46 -23.11 34.33
C VAL A 21 5.34 -22.28 33.68
N CYS A 22 4.10 -22.60 34.04
CA CYS A 22 2.96 -21.75 33.61
C CYS A 22 2.54 -20.86 34.78
N ASP A 23 2.85 -19.58 34.69
CA ASP A 23 2.46 -18.58 35.67
C ASP A 23 0.92 -18.45 35.71
N ARG A 24 0.30 -18.76 36.85
CA ARG A 24 -1.16 -18.71 37.09
C ARG A 24 -1.75 -17.33 36.70
N HIS A 25 -0.96 -16.28 36.77
CA HIS A 25 -1.38 -14.92 36.40
C HIS A 25 -1.58 -14.72 34.88
N VAL A 26 -0.78 -15.36 34.04
CA VAL A 26 -0.92 -15.31 32.58
C VAL A 26 -2.16 -16.08 32.14
N TYR A 27 -2.43 -17.22 32.78
CA TYR A 27 -3.64 -18.03 32.50
C TYR A 27 -4.93 -17.31 32.89
N ALA A 28 -4.95 -16.63 34.03
CA ALA A 28 -6.10 -15.83 34.47
C ALA A 28 -6.37 -14.64 33.55
N LYS A 29 -5.33 -13.94 33.06
CA LYS A 29 -5.47 -12.83 32.08
C LYS A 29 -5.96 -13.30 30.71
N LEU A 30 -5.49 -14.46 30.23
CA LEU A 30 -5.95 -15.04 28.96
C LEU A 30 -7.41 -15.49 29.04
N ASN A 31 -7.80 -16.13 30.15
CA ASN A 31 -9.18 -16.53 30.38
C ASN A 31 -10.13 -15.34 30.59
N ALA A 32 -9.73 -14.30 31.30
CA ALA A 32 -10.52 -13.09 31.47
C ALA A 32 -10.72 -12.32 30.16
N LYS A 33 -9.71 -12.29 29.27
CA LYS A 33 -9.83 -11.70 27.94
C LYS A 33 -10.70 -12.54 27.01
N GLN A 34 -10.70 -13.87 27.17
CA GLN A 34 -11.53 -14.79 26.41
C GLN A 34 -13.00 -14.79 26.90
N ALA A 35 -13.24 -14.70 28.21
CA ALA A 35 -14.56 -14.58 28.79
C ALA A 35 -15.28 -13.29 28.35
N LYS A 36 -14.54 -12.18 28.14
CA LYS A 36 -15.10 -10.93 27.59
C LYS A 36 -15.49 -11.04 26.11
N ILE A 37 -14.89 -11.97 25.35
CA ILE A 37 -15.19 -12.19 23.92
C ILE A 37 -16.26 -13.25 23.73
N SER A 38 -16.48 -14.13 24.69
CA SER A 38 -17.40 -15.27 24.63
C SER A 38 -18.80 -14.97 25.16
N THR A 39 -19.07 -13.77 25.68
CA THR A 39 -20.44 -13.37 25.99
C THR A 39 -21.19 -13.11 24.67
N PRO A 40 -22.38 -13.69 24.47
CA PRO A 40 -23.15 -13.50 23.23
C PRO A 40 -23.44 -12.03 22.92
N LEU A 41 -23.52 -11.17 23.94
CA LEU A 41 -23.62 -9.71 23.78
C LEU A 41 -22.34 -9.05 23.24
N GLY A 42 -21.15 -9.51 23.64
CA GLY A 42 -19.88 -8.96 23.17
C GLY A 42 -19.58 -9.32 21.70
N ALA A 43 -19.92 -10.52 21.30
CA ALA A 43 -19.77 -10.98 19.92
C ALA A 43 -20.74 -10.25 18.98
N SER A 44 -22.01 -10.08 19.36
CA SER A 44 -23.00 -9.34 18.57
C SER A 44 -22.66 -7.85 18.46
N PHE A 45 -22.13 -7.22 19.51
CA PHE A 45 -21.69 -5.82 19.48
C PHE A 45 -20.48 -5.59 18.56
N LEU A 46 -19.52 -6.49 18.55
CA LEU A 46 -18.35 -6.41 17.64
C LEU A 46 -18.74 -6.68 16.18
N ILE A 47 -19.69 -7.60 15.95
CA ILE A 47 -20.22 -7.88 14.60
C ILE A 47 -21.04 -6.68 14.13
N ALA A 48 -21.90 -6.12 14.97
CA ALA A 48 -22.69 -4.93 14.66
C ALA A 48 -21.78 -3.72 14.33
N LYS A 49 -20.73 -3.48 15.11
CA LYS A 49 -19.76 -2.39 14.88
C LYS A 49 -19.04 -2.55 13.55
N LYS A 50 -18.61 -3.76 13.18
CA LYS A 50 -17.99 -4.04 11.87
C LYS A 50 -18.98 -3.86 10.72
N THR A 51 -20.22 -4.27 10.90
CA THR A 51 -21.27 -4.13 9.87
C THR A 51 -21.67 -2.67 9.69
N ILE A 52 -21.84 -1.92 10.78
CA ILE A 52 -22.13 -0.48 10.75
C ILE A 52 -20.98 0.26 10.03
N PHE A 53 -19.73 -0.03 10.38
CA PHE A 53 -18.58 0.61 9.72
C PHE A 53 -18.53 0.34 8.21
N LYS A 54 -18.82 -0.90 7.78
CA LYS A 54 -18.91 -1.24 6.34
C LYS A 54 -20.06 -0.52 5.65
N LEU A 55 -21.23 -0.47 6.29
CA LEU A 55 -22.40 0.24 5.76
C LEU A 55 -22.12 1.75 5.63
N THR A 56 -21.51 2.36 6.65
CA THR A 56 -21.10 3.77 6.59
C THR A 56 -20.11 4.02 5.45
N GLN A 57 -19.13 3.16 5.24
CA GLN A 57 -18.20 3.28 4.10
C GLN A 57 -18.95 3.23 2.76
N ILE A 58 -19.86 2.27 2.58
CA ILE A 58 -20.64 2.14 1.34
C ILE A 58 -21.52 3.40 1.13
N VAL A 59 -22.20 3.86 2.16
CA VAL A 59 -23.05 5.06 2.06
C VAL A 59 -22.22 6.30 1.73
N VAL A 60 -21.09 6.50 2.39
CA VAL A 60 -20.18 7.63 2.09
C VAL A 60 -19.64 7.53 0.66
N SER A 61 -19.20 6.35 0.21
CA SER A 61 -18.68 6.17 -1.15
C SER A 61 -19.75 6.41 -2.21
N LEU A 62 -20.96 5.89 -2.00
CA LEU A 62 -22.09 6.13 -2.91
C LEU A 62 -22.54 7.60 -2.88
N GLY A 63 -22.53 8.23 -1.72
CA GLY A 63 -22.84 9.64 -1.57
C GLY A 63 -21.83 10.54 -2.29
N LEU A 64 -20.53 10.25 -2.15
CA LEU A 64 -19.48 10.97 -2.88
C LEU A 64 -19.58 10.74 -4.40
N LEU A 65 -19.86 9.51 -4.82
CA LEU A 65 -20.07 9.20 -6.24
C LEU A 65 -21.26 9.97 -6.80
N ALA A 66 -22.40 9.92 -6.12
CA ALA A 66 -23.60 10.67 -6.52
C ALA A 66 -23.34 12.19 -6.56
N TRP A 67 -22.57 12.71 -5.58
CA TRP A 67 -22.19 14.11 -5.54
C TRP A 67 -21.29 14.49 -6.73
N VAL A 68 -20.27 13.68 -7.05
CA VAL A 68 -19.41 13.91 -8.22
C VAL A 68 -20.21 13.83 -9.53
N LEU A 69 -21.10 12.85 -9.65
CA LEU A 69 -21.99 12.73 -10.84
C LEU A 69 -22.96 13.91 -10.95
N SER A 70 -23.43 14.47 -9.83
CA SER A 70 -24.26 15.68 -9.84
C SER A 70 -23.48 16.92 -10.27
N LEU A 71 -22.21 17.05 -9.81
CA LEU A 71 -21.32 18.14 -10.26
C LEU A 71 -20.97 18.01 -11.75
N ALA A 72 -20.88 16.79 -12.27
CA ALA A 72 -20.68 16.51 -13.69
C ALA A 72 -21.96 16.71 -14.53
N GLY A 73 -23.09 17.11 -13.91
CA GLY A 73 -24.35 17.34 -14.60
C GLY A 73 -25.07 16.08 -15.12
N VAL A 74 -24.59 14.88 -14.77
CA VAL A 74 -25.13 13.60 -15.29
C VAL A 74 -26.60 13.38 -14.91
N PHE A 75 -27.08 14.04 -13.86
CA PHE A 75 -28.49 13.96 -13.43
C PHE A 75 -29.40 14.97 -14.16
N ASP A 76 -28.84 15.98 -14.82
CA ASP A 76 -29.60 16.94 -15.62
C ASP A 76 -29.88 16.39 -17.02
N GLU A 77 -30.98 16.80 -17.63
CA GLU A 77 -31.33 16.31 -18.99
C GLU A 77 -30.28 16.69 -20.04
N GLN A 78 -29.74 17.90 -19.95
CA GLN A 78 -28.67 18.35 -20.83
C GLN A 78 -27.39 17.53 -20.62
N GLY A 79 -26.94 17.38 -19.38
CA GLY A 79 -25.71 16.62 -19.08
C GLY A 79 -25.80 15.14 -19.44
N ARG A 80 -27.01 14.53 -19.34
CA ARG A 80 -27.23 13.17 -19.85
C ARG A 80 -27.17 13.10 -21.39
N ALA A 81 -27.76 14.06 -22.09
CA ALA A 81 -27.69 14.14 -23.53
C ALA A 81 -26.24 14.33 -24.00
N ASP A 82 -25.50 15.22 -23.37
CA ASP A 82 -24.08 15.46 -23.67
C ASP A 82 -23.24 14.21 -23.40
N PHE A 83 -23.47 13.52 -22.29
CA PHE A 83 -22.75 12.26 -21.94
C PHE A 83 -23.04 11.14 -22.95
N ILE A 84 -24.31 10.99 -23.39
CA ILE A 84 -24.70 10.01 -24.41
C ILE A 84 -24.10 10.42 -25.76
N ALA A 85 -24.11 11.70 -26.10
CA ALA A 85 -23.51 12.22 -27.34
C ALA A 85 -21.98 11.98 -27.35
N LEU A 86 -21.27 12.21 -26.22
CA LEU A 86 -19.85 11.89 -26.08
C LEU A 86 -19.58 10.40 -26.29
N LEU A 87 -20.38 9.52 -25.67
CA LEU A 87 -20.21 8.07 -25.82
C LEU A 87 -20.54 7.60 -27.26
N SER A 88 -21.58 8.15 -27.90
CA SER A 88 -21.96 7.76 -29.26
C SER A 88 -20.98 8.24 -30.32
N ASN A 89 -20.32 9.37 -30.07
CA ASN A 89 -19.30 9.94 -30.96
C ASN A 89 -17.88 9.44 -30.63
N ALA A 90 -17.70 8.72 -29.48
CA ALA A 90 -16.42 8.18 -29.13
C ALA A 90 -15.95 7.13 -30.14
N ASN A 91 -14.72 7.26 -30.60
CA ASN A 91 -14.13 6.24 -31.46
C ASN A 91 -13.90 4.96 -30.69
N GLY A 92 -14.67 3.91 -31.00
CA GLY A 92 -14.59 2.62 -30.29
C GLY A 92 -13.19 2.00 -30.29
N LEU A 93 -12.35 2.29 -31.29
CA LEU A 93 -10.96 1.83 -31.34
C LEU A 93 -10.11 2.50 -30.25
N PHE A 94 -10.22 3.82 -30.09
CA PHE A 94 -9.47 4.53 -29.03
C PHE A 94 -9.93 4.11 -27.64
N LEU A 95 -11.23 3.90 -27.46
CA LEU A 95 -11.76 3.38 -26.20
C LEU A 95 -11.23 1.97 -25.89
N ALA A 96 -11.23 1.07 -26.86
CA ALA A 96 -10.68 -0.27 -26.69
C ALA A 96 -9.17 -0.26 -26.41
N LEU A 97 -8.41 0.61 -27.09
CA LEU A 97 -6.98 0.81 -26.85
C LEU A 97 -6.72 1.35 -25.45
N SER A 98 -7.49 2.35 -24.99
CA SER A 98 -7.37 2.93 -23.66
C SER A 98 -7.62 1.88 -22.57
N ILE A 99 -8.67 1.06 -22.71
CA ILE A 99 -8.93 -0.07 -21.78
C ILE A 99 -7.77 -1.08 -21.81
N GLY A 100 -7.30 -1.45 -23.00
CA GLY A 100 -6.18 -2.37 -23.17
C GLY A 100 -4.90 -1.87 -22.51
N ILE A 101 -4.54 -0.61 -22.72
CA ILE A 101 -3.39 0.05 -22.07
C ILE A 101 -3.58 0.07 -20.54
N GLY A 102 -4.78 0.38 -20.05
CA GLY A 102 -5.08 0.36 -18.62
C GLY A 102 -4.84 -1.01 -17.98
N VAL A 103 -5.19 -2.10 -18.65
CA VAL A 103 -4.88 -3.47 -18.21
C VAL A 103 -3.36 -3.69 -18.19
N VAL A 104 -2.65 -3.34 -19.26
CA VAL A 104 -1.18 -3.49 -19.36
C VAL A 104 -0.47 -2.70 -18.27
N VAL A 105 -0.91 -1.47 -17.99
CA VAL A 105 -0.38 -0.61 -16.92
C VAL A 105 -0.52 -1.29 -15.55
N ASN A 106 -1.68 -1.88 -15.24
CA ASN A 106 -1.89 -2.60 -13.99
C ASN A 106 -1.02 -3.87 -13.89
N MET A 107 -0.90 -4.62 -14.98
CA MET A 107 -0.03 -5.80 -15.04
C MET A 107 1.44 -5.44 -14.87
N SER A 108 1.90 -4.36 -15.50
CA SER A 108 3.26 -3.84 -15.38
C SER A 108 3.58 -3.41 -13.94
N SER A 109 2.64 -2.71 -13.28
CA SER A 109 2.81 -2.31 -11.87
C SER A 109 2.90 -3.52 -10.94
N ALA A 110 2.04 -4.52 -11.14
CA ALA A 110 2.10 -5.75 -10.36
C ALA A 110 3.40 -6.53 -10.63
N LEU A 111 3.91 -6.52 -11.88
CA LEU A 111 5.17 -7.15 -12.25
C LEU A 111 6.35 -6.43 -11.56
N LYS A 112 6.34 -5.10 -11.51
CA LYS A 112 7.33 -4.33 -10.76
C LYS A 112 7.37 -4.76 -9.29
N TRP A 113 6.20 -4.80 -8.64
CA TRP A 113 6.12 -5.23 -7.25
C TRP A 113 6.56 -6.69 -7.08
N TYR A 114 6.17 -7.58 -7.98
CA TYR A 114 6.59 -8.98 -7.98
C TYR A 114 8.11 -9.15 -8.01
N MET A 115 8.83 -8.39 -8.86
CA MET A 115 10.29 -8.42 -8.91
C MET A 115 10.94 -7.96 -7.61
N LEU A 116 10.37 -6.93 -6.96
CA LEU A 116 10.83 -6.49 -5.64
C LEU A 116 10.56 -7.55 -4.55
N VAL A 117 9.44 -8.26 -4.62
CA VAL A 117 9.11 -9.36 -3.72
C VAL A 117 10.09 -10.53 -3.89
N LEU A 118 10.43 -10.88 -5.14
CA LEU A 118 11.42 -11.93 -5.43
C LEU A 118 12.83 -11.54 -4.94
N ALA A 119 13.21 -10.25 -5.02
CA ALA A 119 14.48 -9.76 -4.51
C ALA A 119 14.63 -9.95 -2.98
N LYS A 120 13.52 -10.14 -2.26
CA LYS A 120 13.49 -10.50 -0.84
C LYS A 120 13.46 -12.02 -0.60
N ASN A 121 13.69 -12.83 -1.63
CA ASN A 121 13.61 -14.29 -1.60
C ASN A 121 12.26 -14.82 -1.11
N LEU A 122 11.19 -14.03 -1.23
CA LEU A 122 9.84 -14.47 -0.90
C LEU A 122 9.30 -15.33 -2.04
N GLN A 123 9.07 -16.62 -1.74
CA GLN A 123 8.56 -17.56 -2.72
C GLN A 123 7.05 -17.40 -2.91
N VAL A 124 6.68 -16.65 -3.93
CA VAL A 124 5.28 -16.39 -4.28
C VAL A 124 5.14 -16.33 -5.81
N GLY A 125 4.04 -16.84 -6.34
CA GLY A 125 3.77 -16.79 -7.79
C GLY A 125 3.23 -15.41 -8.22
N TYR A 126 3.54 -15.00 -9.46
CA TYR A 126 3.11 -13.71 -10.03
C TYR A 126 1.59 -13.48 -9.90
N TRP A 127 0.76 -14.45 -10.27
CA TRP A 127 -0.70 -14.30 -10.23
C TRP A 127 -1.25 -14.05 -8.83
N ARG A 128 -0.59 -14.54 -7.79
CA ARG A 128 -0.96 -14.27 -6.42
C ARG A 128 -0.60 -12.84 -6.01
N VAL A 129 0.59 -12.37 -6.39
CA VAL A 129 1.00 -10.99 -6.19
C VAL A 129 0.08 -10.03 -6.97
N PHE A 130 -0.26 -10.37 -8.21
CA PHE A 130 -1.22 -9.61 -9.02
C PHE A 130 -2.60 -9.54 -8.35
N SER A 131 -3.11 -10.65 -7.80
CA SER A 131 -4.38 -10.65 -7.06
C SER A 131 -4.32 -9.73 -5.84
N TYR A 132 -3.23 -9.77 -5.05
CA TYR A 132 -3.05 -8.88 -3.91
C TYR A 132 -2.93 -7.41 -4.34
N TYR A 133 -2.28 -7.16 -5.48
CA TYR A 133 -2.18 -5.83 -6.08
C TYR A 133 -3.57 -5.28 -6.44
N LEU A 134 -4.41 -6.06 -7.14
CA LEU A 134 -5.78 -5.66 -7.49
C LEU A 134 -6.66 -5.45 -6.26
N ILE A 135 -6.52 -6.30 -5.23
CA ILE A 135 -7.22 -6.10 -3.95
C ILE A 135 -6.77 -4.78 -3.31
N GLY A 136 -5.48 -4.47 -3.32
CA GLY A 136 -4.97 -3.18 -2.84
C GLY A 136 -5.57 -2.00 -3.60
N GLN A 137 -5.62 -2.06 -4.93
CA GLN A 137 -6.24 -1.03 -5.77
C GLN A 137 -7.72 -0.86 -5.45
N PHE A 138 -8.47 -1.95 -5.30
CA PHE A 138 -9.87 -1.90 -4.88
C PHE A 138 -10.03 -1.17 -3.53
N TYR A 139 -9.20 -1.49 -2.54
CA TYR A 139 -9.26 -0.82 -1.24
C TYR A 139 -8.87 0.66 -1.32
N ASN A 140 -7.99 1.07 -2.24
CA ASN A 140 -7.66 2.48 -2.44
C ASN A 140 -8.85 3.32 -2.91
N ILE A 141 -9.83 2.72 -3.62
CA ILE A 141 -11.05 3.40 -4.04
C ILE A 141 -11.97 3.68 -2.85
N PHE A 142 -12.02 2.77 -1.87
CA PHE A 142 -12.94 2.86 -0.73
C PHE A 142 -12.35 3.51 0.52
N LEU A 143 -11.02 3.58 0.62
CA LEU A 143 -10.36 4.20 1.76
C LEU A 143 -10.04 5.67 1.45
N PRO A 144 -10.25 6.59 2.40
CA PRO A 144 -9.95 8.01 2.19
C PRO A 144 -8.45 8.32 2.12
N THR A 145 -7.61 7.29 2.06
CA THR A 145 -6.15 7.41 1.96
C THR A 145 -5.62 6.53 0.84
N SER A 146 -4.80 7.09 -0.04
CA SER A 146 -4.10 6.35 -1.10
C SER A 146 -3.11 5.28 -0.58
N VAL A 147 -2.83 5.28 0.71
CA VAL A 147 -1.90 4.33 1.37
C VAL A 147 -2.64 3.09 1.91
N GLY A 148 -3.98 3.18 2.06
CA GLY A 148 -4.76 2.10 2.70
C GLY A 148 -4.68 0.76 1.96
N GLY A 149 -4.78 0.77 0.64
CA GLY A 149 -4.64 -0.43 -0.18
C GLY A 149 -3.22 -1.01 -0.15
N ASP A 150 -2.19 -0.16 -0.03
CA ASP A 150 -0.80 -0.61 0.12
C ASP A 150 -0.59 -1.39 1.43
N VAL A 151 -1.20 -0.92 2.52
CA VAL A 151 -1.20 -1.63 3.80
C VAL A 151 -1.92 -2.97 3.69
N VAL A 152 -3.07 -3.01 3.00
CA VAL A 152 -3.84 -4.25 2.82
C VAL A 152 -3.05 -5.29 2.02
N ARG A 153 -2.47 -4.91 0.86
CA ARG A 153 -1.70 -5.83 0.01
C ARG A 153 -0.41 -6.31 0.68
N SER A 154 0.30 -5.43 1.41
CA SER A 154 1.49 -5.81 2.17
C SER A 154 1.17 -6.75 3.32
N TYR A 155 0.03 -6.52 4.01
CA TYR A 155 -0.43 -7.41 5.07
C TYR A 155 -0.79 -8.81 4.54
N GLN A 156 -1.53 -8.89 3.41
CA GLN A 156 -1.88 -10.16 2.79
C GLN A 156 -0.64 -10.95 2.34
N LEU A 157 0.33 -10.28 1.74
CA LEU A 157 1.59 -10.89 1.35
C LEU A 157 2.36 -11.37 2.59
N GLY A 158 2.43 -10.55 3.65
CA GLY A 158 3.10 -10.90 4.91
C GLY A 158 2.46 -12.09 5.63
N GLU A 159 1.13 -12.19 5.61
CA GLU A 159 0.43 -13.38 6.14
C GLU A 159 0.75 -14.65 5.34
N TYR A 160 0.86 -14.53 4.02
CA TYR A 160 1.19 -15.66 3.16
C TYR A 160 2.65 -16.11 3.32
N THR A 161 3.59 -15.17 3.29
CA THR A 161 5.04 -15.43 3.35
C THR A 161 5.58 -15.57 4.77
N LYS A 162 4.77 -15.23 5.78
CA LYS A 162 5.15 -15.12 7.21
C LYS A 162 6.23 -14.09 7.49
N ASP A 163 6.47 -13.17 6.55
CA ASP A 163 7.41 -12.05 6.70
C ASP A 163 6.73 -10.72 6.36
N HIS A 164 6.15 -10.09 7.39
CA HIS A 164 5.49 -8.80 7.26
C HIS A 164 6.47 -7.64 7.02
N ALA A 165 7.72 -7.76 7.52
CA ALA A 165 8.70 -6.72 7.35
C ALA A 165 9.20 -6.66 5.89
N ALA A 166 9.53 -7.80 5.30
CA ALA A 166 9.91 -7.90 3.89
C ALA A 166 8.76 -7.49 2.96
N SER A 167 7.53 -7.89 3.28
CA SER A 167 6.35 -7.52 2.50
C SER A 167 6.09 -6.02 2.51
N LEU A 168 6.19 -5.36 3.66
CA LEU A 168 6.02 -3.91 3.78
C LEU A 168 7.18 -3.16 3.13
N ALA A 169 8.43 -3.66 3.29
CA ALA A 169 9.61 -3.10 2.66
C ALA A 169 9.49 -3.11 1.12
N SER A 170 8.95 -4.18 0.54
CA SER A 170 8.75 -4.28 -0.93
C SER A 170 7.79 -3.21 -1.45
N VAL A 171 6.70 -2.94 -0.72
CA VAL A 171 5.74 -1.88 -1.08
C VAL A 171 6.37 -0.49 -0.91
N PHE A 172 7.15 -0.28 0.16
CA PHE A 172 7.85 0.98 0.38
C PHE A 172 8.84 1.29 -0.76
N VAL A 173 9.68 0.32 -1.14
CA VAL A 173 10.65 0.47 -2.23
C VAL A 173 9.96 0.66 -3.58
N GLU A 174 8.84 -0.01 -3.81
CA GLU A 174 8.03 0.19 -5.02
C GLU A 174 7.52 1.63 -5.12
N ARG A 175 7.00 2.20 -4.03
CA ARG A 175 6.53 3.60 -3.99
C ARG A 175 7.70 4.58 -4.13
N TYR A 176 8.78 4.32 -3.41
CA TYR A 176 9.96 5.17 -3.48
C TYR A 176 10.56 5.26 -4.89
N THR A 177 10.74 4.12 -5.57
CA THR A 177 11.23 4.09 -6.96
C THR A 177 10.25 4.77 -7.93
N GLY A 178 8.94 4.66 -7.70
CA GLY A 178 7.93 5.38 -8.48
C GLY A 178 8.05 6.90 -8.34
N ILE A 179 8.15 7.41 -7.11
CA ILE A 179 8.29 8.85 -6.85
C ILE A 179 9.61 9.38 -7.44
N LEU A 180 10.70 8.61 -7.32
CA LEU A 180 11.99 8.98 -7.89
C LEU A 180 11.90 9.10 -9.42
N THR A 181 11.25 8.15 -10.07
CA THR A 181 11.03 8.18 -11.53
C THR A 181 10.18 9.39 -11.92
N LEU A 182 9.11 9.68 -11.17
CA LEU A 182 8.26 10.84 -11.43
C LEU A 182 9.05 12.15 -11.33
N LEU A 183 9.96 12.27 -10.35
CA LEU A 183 10.83 13.42 -10.21
C LEU A 183 11.75 13.60 -11.43
N VAL A 184 12.30 12.49 -11.95
CA VAL A 184 13.12 12.52 -13.17
C VAL A 184 12.30 12.99 -14.38
N PHE A 185 11.08 12.48 -14.55
CA PHE A 185 10.18 12.93 -15.62
C PHE A 185 9.80 14.40 -15.47
N ALA A 186 9.51 14.85 -14.25
CA ALA A 186 9.20 16.26 -13.98
C ALA A 186 10.38 17.18 -14.29
N ALA A 187 11.61 16.77 -13.91
CA ALA A 187 12.82 17.52 -14.24
C ALA A 187 13.07 17.59 -15.76
N PHE A 188 12.85 16.48 -16.46
CA PHE A 188 12.97 16.41 -17.90
C PHE A 188 11.95 17.32 -18.61
N ALA A 189 10.69 17.26 -18.19
CA ALA A 189 9.61 18.10 -18.74
C ALA A 189 9.86 19.59 -18.47
N ALA A 190 10.31 19.94 -17.27
CA ALA A 190 10.69 21.33 -16.94
C ALA A 190 11.84 21.82 -17.82
N GLY A 191 12.83 20.97 -18.09
CA GLY A 191 13.94 21.30 -19.00
C GLY A 191 13.52 21.54 -20.45
N LEU A 192 12.43 20.92 -20.91
CA LEU A 192 11.90 21.13 -22.27
C LEU A 192 11.04 22.41 -22.39
N GLN A 193 10.45 22.89 -21.30
CA GLN A 193 9.49 24.01 -21.32
C GLN A 193 9.94 25.21 -20.48
N LEU A 194 11.23 25.55 -20.51
CA LEU A 194 11.81 26.64 -19.73
C LEU A 194 11.16 28.01 -19.98
N THR A 195 10.54 28.21 -21.16
CA THR A 195 9.90 29.48 -21.55
C THR A 195 8.48 29.66 -20.99
N VAL A 196 7.81 28.57 -20.60
CA VAL A 196 6.39 28.59 -20.19
C VAL A 196 6.22 28.67 -18.68
N PHE A 197 7.17 28.13 -17.91
CA PHE A 197 7.09 28.08 -16.45
C PHE A 197 7.94 29.16 -15.81
N ASN A 198 7.54 29.60 -14.61
CA ASN A 198 8.42 30.36 -13.74
C ASN A 198 9.55 29.41 -13.28
N VAL A 199 10.69 29.50 -14.00
CA VAL A 199 11.81 28.56 -13.90
C VAL A 199 12.32 28.46 -12.47
N ASP A 200 12.38 29.57 -11.75
CA ASP A 200 12.91 29.63 -10.40
C ASP A 200 12.05 28.80 -9.42
N PHE A 201 10.73 28.93 -9.51
CA PHE A 201 9.82 28.19 -8.64
C PHE A 201 9.85 26.68 -8.95
N VAL A 202 9.89 26.31 -10.22
CA VAL A 202 9.94 24.89 -10.64
C VAL A 202 11.27 24.26 -10.23
N LEU A 203 12.39 24.94 -10.48
CA LEU A 203 13.72 24.46 -10.06
C LEU A 203 13.80 24.33 -8.53
N LEU A 204 13.33 25.32 -7.78
CA LEU A 204 13.33 25.27 -6.32
C LEU A 204 12.53 24.07 -5.80
N SER A 205 11.34 23.83 -6.37
CA SER A 205 10.51 22.68 -6.00
C SER A 205 11.17 21.35 -6.34
N LEU A 206 11.76 21.20 -7.53
CA LEU A 206 12.48 19.98 -7.93
C LEU A 206 13.68 19.70 -7.02
N VAL A 207 14.47 20.74 -6.70
CA VAL A 207 15.62 20.62 -5.78
C VAL A 207 15.13 20.23 -4.39
N PHE A 208 14.06 20.86 -3.90
CA PHE A 208 13.47 20.52 -2.59
C PHE A 208 13.03 19.06 -2.53
N PHE A 209 12.27 18.57 -3.52
CA PHE A 209 11.85 17.17 -3.57
C PHE A 209 13.02 16.19 -3.74
N ALA A 210 14.03 16.56 -4.55
CA ALA A 210 15.24 15.76 -4.70
C ALA A 210 16.01 15.63 -3.39
N LEU A 211 16.13 16.73 -2.63
CA LEU A 211 16.76 16.73 -1.30
C LEU A 211 15.97 15.87 -0.30
N VAL A 212 14.65 16.00 -0.26
CA VAL A 212 13.79 15.20 0.63
C VAL A 212 13.94 13.70 0.30
N LEU A 213 13.86 13.31 -0.97
CA LEU A 213 14.06 11.93 -1.38
C LEU A 213 15.49 11.44 -1.11
N GLY A 214 16.49 12.29 -1.31
CA GLY A 214 17.90 12.00 -0.99
C GLY A 214 18.11 11.74 0.50
N VAL A 215 17.50 12.57 1.36
CA VAL A 215 17.55 12.38 2.83
C VAL A 215 16.86 11.09 3.26
N ILE A 216 15.70 10.77 2.66
CA ILE A 216 15.00 9.52 2.92
C ILE A 216 15.87 8.33 2.51
N ALA A 217 16.45 8.35 1.30
CA ALA A 217 17.35 7.31 0.82
C ALA A 217 18.56 7.15 1.74
N TRP A 218 19.19 8.25 2.09
CA TRP A 218 20.34 8.22 3.00
C TRP A 218 19.97 7.65 4.38
N SER A 219 18.85 8.09 4.96
CA SER A 219 18.37 7.60 6.27
C SER A 219 18.05 6.11 6.27
N VAL A 220 17.70 5.54 5.13
CA VAL A 220 17.42 4.11 4.97
C VAL A 220 18.69 3.32 4.68
N LEU A 221 19.61 3.87 3.85
CA LEU A 221 20.84 3.20 3.43
C LEU A 221 21.96 3.29 4.50
N ASP A 222 22.00 4.36 5.28
CA ASP A 222 22.95 4.54 6.37
C ASP A 222 22.26 4.32 7.73
N PRO A 223 22.73 3.37 8.56
CA PRO A 223 22.14 3.12 9.87
C PRO A 223 22.38 4.23 10.90
N ARG A 224 23.28 5.18 10.62
CA ARG A 224 23.69 6.24 11.58
C ARG A 224 22.56 7.19 11.97
N PRO A 225 21.79 7.80 11.01
CA PRO A 225 20.68 8.67 11.37
C PRO A 225 19.62 7.96 12.20
N TYR A 226 19.30 6.72 11.83
CA TYR A 226 18.36 5.89 12.57
C TYR A 226 18.86 5.57 13.98
N ALA A 227 20.15 5.24 14.15
CA ALA A 227 20.74 4.97 15.46
C ALA A 227 20.69 6.19 16.38
N LEU A 228 20.85 7.41 15.85
CA LEU A 228 20.69 8.66 16.61
C LEU A 228 19.24 8.84 17.08
N VAL A 229 18.27 8.71 16.18
CA VAL A 229 16.86 8.81 16.52
C VAL A 229 16.46 7.74 17.55
N LYS A 230 16.93 6.51 17.36
CA LYS A 230 16.70 5.40 18.29
C LYS A 230 17.24 5.71 19.69
N ARG A 231 18.47 6.24 19.81
CA ARG A 231 19.06 6.62 21.10
C ARG A 231 18.23 7.72 21.81
N LEU A 232 17.74 8.71 21.07
CA LEU A 232 16.91 9.78 21.61
C LEU A 232 15.54 9.30 22.12
N ILE A 233 14.96 8.29 21.45
CA ILE A 233 13.64 7.74 21.78
C ILE A 233 13.75 6.69 22.90
N GLN A 234 14.76 5.82 22.87
CA GLN A 234 14.95 4.70 23.79
C GLN A 234 15.16 5.16 25.25
N SER A 235 15.57 6.41 25.46
CA SER A 235 15.73 7.01 26.79
C SER A 235 14.41 7.33 27.52
N ARG A 236 13.25 7.17 26.89
CA ARG A 236 11.99 7.73 27.41
C ARG A 236 10.90 6.73 27.82
N THR A 237 10.79 5.52 27.26
CA THR A 237 9.69 4.62 27.66
C THR A 237 9.86 3.18 27.15
N ALA A 238 9.82 2.18 28.03
CA ALA A 238 9.84 0.73 27.68
C ALA A 238 8.69 0.25 26.75
N LYS A 239 7.60 1.02 26.66
CA LYS A 239 6.48 0.70 25.72
C LYS A 239 6.84 0.91 24.25
N LEU A 240 7.88 1.69 23.96
CA LEU A 240 8.33 1.98 22.61
C LEU A 240 9.25 0.91 22.03
N ASP A 241 9.85 0.06 22.87
CA ASP A 241 10.79 -0.99 22.41
C ASP A 241 10.16 -1.98 21.44
N GLY A 242 8.88 -2.32 21.61
CA GLY A 242 8.15 -3.18 20.70
C GLY A 242 7.89 -2.55 19.31
N ILE A 243 7.72 -1.23 19.27
CA ILE A 243 7.54 -0.48 18.01
C ILE A 243 8.90 -0.31 17.32
N LEU A 244 9.92 0.06 18.10
CA LEU A 244 11.29 0.22 17.59
C LEU A 244 11.83 -1.09 17.01
N SER A 245 11.59 -2.24 17.62
CA SER A 245 12.01 -3.53 17.09
C SER A 245 11.32 -3.91 15.78
N LYS A 246 10.08 -3.48 15.54
CA LYS A 246 9.37 -3.65 14.26
C LYS A 246 9.93 -2.70 13.20
N LEU A 247 10.24 -1.47 13.60
CA LEU A 247 10.85 -0.47 12.73
C LEU A 247 12.28 -0.90 12.33
N ASP A 248 13.07 -1.42 13.27
CA ASP A 248 14.39 -2.02 12.97
C ASP A 248 14.30 -3.08 11.88
N ARG A 249 13.36 -4.01 12.02
CA ARG A 249 13.17 -5.08 11.02
C ARG A 249 12.78 -4.52 9.65
N LEU A 250 11.92 -3.50 9.61
CA LEU A 250 11.50 -2.85 8.37
C LEU A 250 12.70 -2.15 7.70
N ILE A 251 13.44 -1.33 8.44
CA ILE A 251 14.60 -0.59 7.93
C ILE A 251 15.68 -1.55 7.41
N ASN A 252 15.99 -2.59 8.18
CA ASN A 252 16.94 -3.62 7.75
C ASN A 252 16.43 -4.31 6.47
N SER A 253 15.14 -4.61 6.40
CA SER A 253 14.55 -5.22 5.21
C SER A 253 14.60 -4.30 3.99
N VAL A 254 14.44 -2.98 4.15
CA VAL A 254 14.63 -2.03 3.05
C VAL A 254 16.10 -1.92 2.67
N ASN A 255 17.02 -1.88 3.65
CA ASN A 255 18.46 -1.79 3.41
C ASN A 255 19.01 -3.01 2.64
N ASP A 256 18.45 -4.19 2.85
CA ASP A 256 18.86 -5.41 2.10
C ASP A 256 18.73 -5.27 0.59
N TYR A 257 17.87 -4.38 0.08
CA TYR A 257 17.78 -4.10 -1.37
C TYR A 257 19.06 -3.53 -1.96
N ARG A 258 19.96 -2.99 -1.14
CA ARG A 258 21.30 -2.59 -1.54
C ARG A 258 22.08 -3.76 -2.16
N ASN A 259 21.81 -4.98 -1.70
CA ASN A 259 22.46 -6.20 -2.21
C ASN A 259 21.86 -6.72 -3.51
N THR A 260 20.74 -6.14 -3.97
CA THR A 260 20.04 -6.51 -5.20
C THR A 260 19.77 -5.29 -6.09
N PRO A 261 20.84 -4.60 -6.58
CA PRO A 261 20.70 -3.37 -7.36
C PRO A 261 19.94 -3.59 -8.67
N SER A 262 20.01 -4.78 -9.25
CA SER A 262 19.26 -5.15 -10.46
C SER A 262 17.75 -5.02 -10.27
N ALA A 263 17.21 -5.40 -9.11
CA ALA A 263 15.80 -5.24 -8.81
C ALA A 263 15.38 -3.77 -8.69
N LEU A 264 16.24 -2.92 -8.13
CA LEU A 264 16.01 -1.47 -8.05
C LEU A 264 16.04 -0.81 -9.44
N VAL A 265 17.01 -1.15 -10.27
CA VAL A 265 17.10 -0.66 -11.66
C VAL A 265 15.88 -1.12 -12.46
N TYR A 266 15.48 -2.39 -12.34
CA TYR A 266 14.28 -2.89 -12.98
C TYR A 266 13.03 -2.13 -12.52
N ALA A 267 12.87 -1.90 -11.21
CA ALA A 267 11.73 -1.18 -10.66
C ALA A 267 11.70 0.28 -11.15
N PHE A 268 12.86 0.93 -11.28
CA PHE A 268 12.97 2.28 -11.81
C PHE A 268 12.57 2.34 -13.30
N VAL A 269 13.14 1.48 -14.14
CA VAL A 269 12.83 1.41 -15.58
C VAL A 269 11.35 1.07 -15.79
N ASN A 270 10.82 0.09 -15.06
CA ASN A 270 9.41 -0.28 -15.15
C ASN A 270 8.49 0.87 -14.71
N SER A 271 8.90 1.67 -13.71
CA SER A 271 8.16 2.89 -13.34
C SER A 271 8.14 3.90 -14.49
N GLY A 272 9.24 4.04 -15.24
CA GLY A 272 9.28 4.88 -16.43
C GLY A 272 8.28 4.41 -17.51
N VAL A 273 8.28 3.11 -17.80
CA VAL A 273 7.31 2.52 -18.73
C VAL A 273 5.86 2.75 -18.25
N PHE A 274 5.61 2.56 -16.94
CA PHE A 274 4.30 2.82 -16.35
C PHE A 274 3.84 4.27 -16.58
N TYR A 275 4.67 5.27 -16.27
CA TYR A 275 4.28 6.68 -16.43
C TYR A 275 4.13 7.06 -17.89
N PHE A 276 4.95 6.53 -18.78
CA PHE A 276 4.81 6.74 -20.22
C PHE A 276 3.49 6.17 -20.74
N LEU A 277 3.17 4.92 -20.40
CA LEU A 277 1.91 4.30 -20.80
C LEU A 277 0.69 5.00 -20.18
N ALA A 278 0.80 5.46 -18.93
CA ALA A 278 -0.25 6.23 -18.27
C ALA A 278 -0.52 7.57 -18.99
N ALA A 279 0.54 8.28 -19.38
CA ALA A 279 0.42 9.51 -20.16
C ALA A 279 -0.20 9.25 -21.56
N LEU A 280 0.25 8.17 -22.23
CA LEU A 280 -0.33 7.74 -23.51
C LEU A 280 -1.83 7.38 -23.37
N ASN A 281 -2.19 6.71 -22.27
CA ASN A 281 -3.59 6.37 -22.00
C ASN A 281 -4.47 7.61 -21.83
N ILE A 282 -3.98 8.65 -21.13
CA ILE A 282 -4.68 9.93 -20.99
C ILE A 282 -4.83 10.63 -22.36
N TYR A 283 -3.81 10.53 -23.22
CA TYR A 283 -3.86 11.13 -24.55
C TYR A 283 -4.87 10.45 -25.49
N LEU A 284 -5.11 9.15 -25.31
CA LEU A 284 -6.03 8.35 -26.13
C LEU A 284 -7.48 8.38 -25.62
N SER A 285 -7.71 8.73 -24.35
CA SER A 285 -9.05 8.81 -23.75
C SER A 285 -9.66 10.20 -23.89
#